data_70e7a6f707a0d36dd2c7f06ca96b6664
#
_entry.id   70e7a6f707a0d36dd2c7f06ca96b6664
#
_cell.length_a   1.000
_cell.length_b   1.000
_cell.length_c   1.000
_cell.angle_alpha   90.00
_cell.angle_beta   90.00
_cell.angle_gamma   90.00
#
_symmetry.space_group_name_H-M   'P 1'
#
loop_
_entity.id
_entity.type
_entity.pdbx_description
1 polymer ?
#
loop_
_entity_poly.entity_id
_entity_poly.type
_entity_poly.pdbx_seq_one_letter_code
_entity_poly.pdbx_strand_id
1 'polypeptide(L)'
;MAWFLVQTVYNQEKYAAVRPRHREYLAKLAADGTLAVAGPFADDSGGAFLIQAADADALQEILDADPYVVEGALESFTVREFNPTLGAWVQ
;
A
#
# COMPACT_ATOMS: atom_id res chain seq x y z
N MET A 1 3.09 -14.28 -10.12
CA MET A 1 2.74 -13.08 -9.33
C MET A 1 3.89 -12.75 -8.39
N ALA A 2 4.18 -11.49 -8.24
CA ALA A 2 5.24 -11.03 -7.36
C ALA A 2 4.64 -10.23 -6.19
N TRP A 3 5.30 -10.28 -5.05
CA TRP A 3 4.96 -9.45 -3.90
C TRP A 3 5.83 -8.21 -3.91
N PHE A 4 5.27 -7.10 -3.46
CA PHE A 4 5.97 -5.82 -3.39
C PHE A 4 5.74 -5.20 -2.03
N LEU A 5 6.83 -4.68 -1.44
CA LEU A 5 6.76 -3.90 -0.20
C LEU A 5 6.72 -2.43 -0.60
N VAL A 6 5.65 -1.76 -0.21
CA VAL A 6 5.45 -0.33 -0.50
C VAL A 6 5.53 0.40 0.83
N GLN A 7 6.37 1.42 0.90
CA GLN A 7 6.50 2.30 2.06
C GLN A 7 6.20 3.72 1.62
N THR A 8 5.36 4.40 2.39
CA THR A 8 4.86 5.73 2.03
C THR A 8 5.25 6.76 3.06
N VAL A 9 5.36 8.01 2.61
CA VAL A 9 5.52 9.19 3.48
C VAL A 9 4.30 10.07 3.26
N TYR A 10 3.56 10.36 4.32
CA TYR A 10 2.31 11.12 4.23
C TYR A 10 2.57 12.62 4.03
N ASN A 11 1.72 13.25 3.24
CA ASN A 11 1.55 14.69 3.29
C ASN A 11 0.71 14.98 4.54
N GLN A 12 1.33 15.57 5.55
CA GLN A 12 0.72 15.72 6.88
C GLN A 12 -0.54 16.60 6.86
N GLU A 13 -0.67 17.48 5.88
CA GLU A 13 -1.84 18.35 5.77
C GLU A 13 -3.04 17.65 5.11
N LYS A 14 -2.80 16.58 4.35
CA LYS A 14 -3.84 15.98 3.50
C LYS A 14 -4.25 14.57 3.88
N TYR A 15 -3.35 13.76 4.44
CA TYR A 15 -3.60 12.32 4.55
C TYR A 15 -4.83 11.98 5.41
N ALA A 16 -5.06 12.72 6.48
CA ALA A 16 -6.13 12.38 7.42
C ALA A 16 -7.51 12.46 6.78
N ALA A 17 -7.73 13.48 5.94
CA ALA A 17 -9.02 13.66 5.25
C ALA A 17 -9.25 12.59 4.18
N VAL A 18 -8.18 12.06 3.58
CA VAL A 18 -8.27 11.04 2.52
C VAL A 18 -8.31 9.62 3.08
N ARG A 19 -7.85 9.42 4.31
CA ARG A 19 -7.72 8.09 4.93
C ARG A 19 -8.96 7.20 4.82
N PRO A 20 -10.19 7.67 5.05
CA PRO A 20 -11.36 6.79 4.93
C PRO A 20 -11.49 6.16 3.53
N ARG A 21 -11.28 6.94 2.48
CA ARG A 21 -11.37 6.44 1.10
C ARG A 21 -10.22 5.52 0.76
N HIS A 22 -9.01 5.82 1.26
CA HIS A 22 -7.84 4.97 1.11
C HIS A 22 -8.07 3.60 1.77
N ARG A 23 -8.59 3.59 2.99
CA ARG A 23 -8.87 2.34 3.71
C ARG A 23 -9.94 1.51 3.02
N GLU A 24 -10.96 2.14 2.48
CA GLU A 24 -12.00 1.45 1.72
C GLU A 24 -11.41 0.78 0.46
N TYR A 25 -10.54 1.49 -0.24
CA TYR A 25 -9.86 0.95 -1.42
C TYR A 25 -8.99 -0.26 -1.03
N LEU A 26 -8.16 -0.12 0.02
CA LEU A 26 -7.31 -1.21 0.48
C LEU A 26 -8.09 -2.40 0.99
N ALA A 27 -9.25 -2.17 1.61
CA ALA A 27 -10.09 -3.27 2.09
C ALA A 27 -10.58 -4.15 0.94
N LYS A 28 -10.88 -3.57 -0.22
CA LYS A 28 -11.25 -4.33 -1.42
C LYS A 28 -10.10 -5.19 -1.90
N LEU A 29 -8.89 -4.65 -1.90
CA LEU A 29 -7.69 -5.39 -2.28
C LEU A 29 -7.40 -6.53 -1.30
N ALA A 30 -7.64 -6.31 -0.02
CA ALA A 30 -7.48 -7.35 0.99
C ALA A 30 -8.50 -8.47 0.79
N ALA A 31 -9.75 -8.11 0.47
CA ALA A 31 -10.82 -9.09 0.27
C ALA A 31 -10.55 -10.01 -0.93
N ASP A 32 -9.90 -9.53 -1.98
CA ASP A 32 -9.58 -10.36 -3.14
C ASP A 32 -8.20 -11.02 -3.07
N GLY A 33 -7.47 -10.83 -1.97
CA GLY A 33 -6.16 -11.46 -1.77
C GLY A 33 -4.98 -10.70 -2.35
N THR A 34 -5.21 -9.55 -2.97
CA THR A 34 -4.15 -8.74 -3.54
C THR A 34 -3.27 -8.10 -2.46
N LEU A 35 -3.91 -7.65 -1.38
CA LEU A 35 -3.21 -7.01 -0.25
C LEU A 35 -3.10 -7.99 0.91
N ALA A 36 -1.88 -8.28 1.34
CA ALA A 36 -1.65 -9.17 2.49
C ALA A 36 -1.82 -8.43 3.81
N VAL A 37 -1.25 -7.24 3.92
CA VAL A 37 -1.26 -6.45 5.15
C VAL A 37 -0.91 -5.00 4.82
N ALA A 38 -1.50 -4.07 5.55
CA ALA A 38 -1.21 -2.65 5.44
C ALA A 38 -1.43 -1.98 6.79
N GLY A 39 -0.71 -0.90 7.04
CA GLY A 39 -0.92 -0.10 8.25
C GLY A 39 -0.01 1.12 8.29
N PRO A 40 -0.38 2.10 9.11
CA PRO A 40 0.48 3.26 9.33
C PRO A 40 1.65 2.90 10.24
N PHE A 41 2.75 3.64 10.10
CA PHE A 41 3.82 3.60 11.10
C PHE A 41 3.29 4.19 12.42
N ALA A 42 3.90 3.77 13.53
CA ALA A 42 3.43 4.17 14.86
C ALA A 42 3.42 5.69 15.07
N ASP A 43 4.28 6.42 14.38
CA ASP A 43 4.38 7.88 14.47
C ASP A 43 3.53 8.63 13.45
N ASP A 44 2.73 7.91 12.65
CA ASP A 44 1.89 8.48 11.58
C ASP A 44 2.67 9.30 10.53
N SER A 45 3.97 9.03 10.36
CA SER A 45 4.78 9.67 9.32
C SER A 45 4.48 9.12 7.92
N GLY A 46 3.97 7.92 7.87
CA GLY A 46 3.65 7.20 6.65
C GLY A 46 3.14 5.82 7.01
N GLY A 47 3.20 4.91 6.06
CA GLY A 47 2.78 3.54 6.29
C GLY A 47 3.51 2.56 5.39
N ALA A 48 3.13 1.30 5.52
CA ALA A 48 3.70 0.24 4.70
C ALA A 48 2.61 -0.75 4.33
N PHE A 49 2.74 -1.36 3.16
CA PHE A 49 1.89 -2.47 2.80
C PHE A 49 2.61 -3.48 1.91
N LEU A 50 2.14 -4.71 2.00
CA LEU A 50 2.63 -5.84 1.21
C LEU A 50 1.52 -6.24 0.25
N ILE A 51 1.79 -6.12 -1.05
CA ILE A 51 0.78 -6.26 -2.10
C ILE A 51 1.35 -7.11 -3.24
N GLN A 52 0.51 -7.94 -3.85
CA GLN A 52 0.95 -8.73 -5.00
C GLN A 52 0.36 -8.20 -6.30
N ALA A 53 1.14 -8.35 -7.36
CA ALA A 53 0.75 -7.99 -8.71
C ALA A 53 1.51 -8.87 -9.70
N ALA A 54 1.03 -8.91 -10.94
CA ALA A 54 1.68 -9.70 -11.99
C ALA A 54 3.11 -9.22 -12.25
N ASP A 55 3.30 -7.89 -12.26
CA ASP A 55 4.59 -7.26 -12.51
C ASP A 55 4.54 -5.81 -11.97
N ALA A 56 5.64 -5.07 -12.16
CA ALA A 56 5.76 -3.70 -11.68
C ALA A 56 4.74 -2.77 -12.34
N ASP A 57 4.41 -2.97 -13.61
CA ASP A 57 3.44 -2.13 -14.32
C ASP A 57 2.03 -2.34 -13.76
N ALA A 58 1.65 -3.59 -13.48
CA ALA A 58 0.36 -3.90 -12.86
C ALA A 58 0.27 -3.29 -11.46
N LEU A 59 1.37 -3.33 -10.69
CA LEU A 59 1.43 -2.70 -9.38
C LEU A 59 1.22 -1.19 -9.49
N GLN A 60 1.87 -0.56 -10.48
CA GLN A 60 1.76 0.89 -10.66
C GLN A 60 0.30 1.31 -10.91
N GLU A 61 -0.45 0.53 -11.69
CA GLU A 61 -1.87 0.79 -11.92
C GLU A 61 -2.67 0.72 -10.62
N ILE A 62 -2.37 -0.25 -9.76
CA ILE A 62 -3.03 -0.38 -8.46
C ILE A 62 -2.74 0.83 -7.57
N LEU A 63 -1.47 1.25 -7.52
CA LEU A 63 -1.06 2.40 -6.72
C LEU A 63 -1.67 3.70 -7.24
N ASP A 64 -1.72 3.87 -8.56
CA ASP A 64 -2.30 5.07 -9.19
C ASP A 64 -3.79 5.23 -8.91
N ALA A 65 -4.49 4.15 -8.60
CA ALA A 65 -5.91 4.17 -8.24
C ALA A 65 -6.16 4.39 -6.74
N ASP A 66 -5.11 4.33 -5.91
CA ASP A 66 -5.23 4.58 -4.48
C ASP A 66 -5.61 6.04 -4.23
N PRO A 67 -6.67 6.32 -3.46
CA PRO A 67 -7.05 7.70 -3.12
C PRO A 67 -5.91 8.53 -2.53
N TYR A 68 -4.98 7.94 -1.79
CA TYR A 68 -3.80 8.67 -1.30
C TYR A 68 -2.96 9.22 -2.45
N VAL A 69 -2.82 8.47 -3.53
CA VAL A 69 -2.07 8.91 -4.71
C VAL A 69 -2.90 9.90 -5.52
N VAL A 70 -4.15 9.57 -5.79
CA VAL A 70 -5.05 10.39 -6.60
C VAL A 70 -5.21 11.80 -6.03
N GLU A 71 -5.31 11.92 -4.71
CA GLU A 71 -5.59 13.20 -4.03
C GLU A 71 -4.34 13.86 -3.45
N GLY A 72 -3.15 13.35 -3.80
CA GLY A 72 -1.90 13.99 -3.39
C GLY A 72 -1.62 13.94 -1.90
N ALA A 73 -2.07 12.89 -1.22
CA ALA A 73 -1.89 12.74 0.23
C ALA A 73 -0.54 12.15 0.61
N LEU A 74 0.30 11.78 -0.36
CA LEU A 74 1.63 11.26 -0.12
C LEU A 74 2.69 12.24 -0.61
N GLU A 75 3.72 12.47 0.22
CA GLU A 75 4.93 13.20 -0.19
C GLU A 75 5.73 12.35 -1.18
N SER A 76 5.87 11.06 -0.87
CA SER A 76 6.62 10.11 -1.67
C SER A 76 6.26 8.69 -1.28
N PHE A 77 6.69 7.74 -2.10
CA PHE A 77 6.64 6.34 -1.72
C PHE A 77 7.75 5.57 -2.43
N THR A 78 8.14 4.44 -1.85
CA THR A 78 9.12 3.52 -2.42
C THR A 78 8.48 2.17 -2.64
N VAL A 79 8.92 1.47 -3.68
CA VAL A 79 8.44 0.14 -4.02
C VAL A 79 9.65 -0.77 -4.17
N ARG A 80 9.60 -1.94 -3.53
CA ARG A 80 10.63 -2.97 -3.69
C ARG A 80 9.94 -4.31 -3.84
N GLU A 81 10.39 -5.10 -4.78
CA GLU A 81 9.95 -6.49 -4.87
C GLU A 81 10.46 -7.23 -3.63
N PHE A 82 9.58 -8.04 -3.02
CA PHE A 82 9.85 -8.70 -1.76
C PHE A 82 9.43 -10.16 -1.87
N ASN A 83 10.30 -11.08 -1.47
CA ASN A 83 10.03 -12.50 -1.54
C ASN A 83 9.73 -13.03 -0.13
N PRO A 84 8.45 -13.12 0.28
CA PRO A 84 8.11 -13.67 1.59
C PRO A 84 8.41 -15.18 1.61
N THR A 85 9.31 -15.60 2.48
CA THR A 85 9.76 -16.99 2.54
C THR A 85 9.53 -17.66 3.89
N LEU A 86 9.40 -16.87 4.96
CA LEU A 86 9.21 -17.38 6.32
C LEU A 86 8.25 -16.48 7.08
N GLY A 87 7.41 -17.09 7.90
CA GLY A 87 6.51 -16.34 8.78
C GLY A 87 5.23 -17.11 9.06
N ALA A 88 4.44 -16.61 9.99
CA ALA A 88 3.17 -17.25 10.38
C ALA A 88 2.18 -17.31 9.22
N TRP A 89 2.29 -16.36 8.27
CA TRP A 89 1.39 -16.26 7.12
C TRP A 89 1.96 -16.90 5.87
N VAL A 90 3.18 -17.42 5.92
CA VAL A 90 3.87 -18.00 4.77
C VAL A 90 4.12 -19.47 5.05
N GLN A 91 3.74 -20.33 4.09
CA GLN A 91 3.84 -21.78 4.23
C GLN A 91 4.88 -22.40 3.34
#